data_fb00510792a311a4f88f08b279183fbb
#
_entry.id   fb00510792a311a4f88f08b279183fbb
#
_cell.length_a   1.000
_cell.length_b   1.000
_cell.length_c   1.000
_cell.angle_alpha   90.00
_cell.angle_beta   90.00
_cell.angle_gamma   90.00
#
_symmetry.space_group_name_H-M   'P 1'
#
loop_
_entity.id
_entity.type
_entity.pdbx_description
1 polymer ?
#
loop_
_entity_poly.entity_id
_entity_poly.type
_entity_poly.pdbx_seq_one_letter_code
_entity_poly.pdbx_strand_id
1 'polypeptide(L)'
;VSQFISAVTGITFKSHVEYNCKDLSKYGLEQPTADVTVDYTTTETVGSGDSDDSESANSTDDTKAASAESAAENTSETADTGETETETEAETVKVAKQVVLHIGSQNDDGDYYAAMDGSKEVHVISADTIKELIGKKASDFIDNEILSGTLSNAKSIDVTIGSDSWHLAKEEVAESETEAETEEKWYEGDKEIALTDLSSVYSDLSGMSAEKILDTAAKPTGDAAISVTVKWEDDTETTVSFTAYDSSFHLAEINGEARKLVNKRDVEKLVEDMTALLKK
;
A
#
# COMPACT_ATOMS: atom_id res chain seq x y z
N VAL A 1 2.98 -4.51 -3.22
CA VAL A 1 2.39 -3.33 -3.91
C VAL A 1 3.48 -2.44 -4.50
N SER A 2 4.47 -1.98 -3.71
CA SER A 2 5.51 -1.04 -4.20
C SER A 2 6.29 -1.54 -5.41
N GLN A 3 6.65 -2.83 -5.44
CA GLN A 3 7.33 -3.44 -6.60
C GLN A 3 6.47 -3.43 -7.86
N PHE A 4 5.16 -3.68 -7.72
CA PHE A 4 4.21 -3.62 -8.83
C PHE A 4 4.05 -2.19 -9.36
N ILE A 5 3.91 -1.21 -8.48
CA ILE A 5 3.86 0.21 -8.86
C ILE A 5 5.14 0.60 -9.59
N SER A 6 6.32 0.18 -9.08
CA SER A 6 7.60 0.42 -9.75
C SER A 6 7.68 -0.25 -11.13
N ALA A 7 7.10 -1.45 -11.29
CA ALA A 7 7.04 -2.11 -12.60
C ALA A 7 6.14 -1.34 -13.58
N VAL A 8 4.98 -0.83 -13.12
CA VAL A 8 4.08 -0.01 -13.94
C VAL A 8 4.74 1.31 -14.35
N THR A 9 5.33 2.03 -13.38
CA THR A 9 5.96 3.34 -13.66
C THR A 9 7.28 3.23 -14.41
N GLY A 10 7.93 2.06 -14.35
CA GLY A 10 9.17 1.74 -15.06
C GLY A 10 8.98 1.16 -16.46
N ILE A 11 7.74 1.11 -16.99
CA ILE A 11 7.51 0.62 -18.35
C ILE A 11 8.22 1.52 -19.36
N THR A 12 9.06 0.91 -20.17
CA THR A 12 9.77 1.57 -21.28
C THR A 12 9.59 0.78 -22.56
N PHE A 13 9.46 1.49 -23.67
CA PHE A 13 9.45 0.86 -24.97
C PHE A 13 10.85 0.44 -25.37
N LYS A 14 11.02 -0.81 -25.79
CA LYS A 14 12.28 -1.37 -26.27
C LYS A 14 12.61 -0.89 -27.67
N SER A 15 11.59 -0.79 -28.52
CA SER A 15 11.72 -0.34 -29.89
C SER A 15 10.37 0.14 -30.43
N HIS A 16 10.45 0.91 -31.50
CA HIS A 16 9.29 1.35 -32.29
C HIS A 16 9.11 0.39 -33.47
N VAL A 17 7.86 0.11 -33.84
CA VAL A 17 7.51 -0.82 -34.94
C VAL A 17 6.84 -0.11 -36.10
N GLU A 18 5.80 0.66 -35.85
CA GLU A 18 5.00 1.33 -36.89
C GLU A 18 4.39 2.63 -36.37
N TYR A 19 4.57 3.75 -37.10
CA TYR A 19 4.11 5.08 -36.67
C TYR A 19 2.64 5.38 -36.91
N ASN A 20 2.04 4.88 -37.94
CA ASN A 20 0.67 5.19 -38.32
C ASN A 20 -0.03 3.93 -38.74
N CYS A 21 -0.10 3.00 -37.79
CA CYS A 21 -0.68 1.71 -38.01
C CYS A 21 -2.17 1.83 -38.38
N LYS A 22 -2.53 1.20 -39.49
CA LYS A 22 -3.91 1.19 -39.99
C LYS A 22 -4.69 -0.05 -39.55
N ASP A 23 -3.97 -1.07 -39.08
CA ASP A 23 -4.54 -2.36 -38.71
C ASP A 23 -3.83 -2.85 -37.43
N LEU A 24 -4.38 -2.45 -36.31
CA LEU A 24 -3.90 -2.82 -34.98
C LEU A 24 -4.14 -4.31 -34.67
N SER A 25 -5.05 -4.98 -35.39
CA SER A 25 -5.32 -6.41 -35.20
C SER A 25 -4.10 -7.27 -35.49
N LYS A 26 -3.24 -6.84 -36.43
CA LYS A 26 -1.97 -7.46 -36.80
C LYS A 26 -1.02 -7.65 -35.61
N TYR A 27 -1.13 -6.79 -34.61
CA TYR A 27 -0.32 -6.77 -33.39
C TYR A 27 -1.11 -7.25 -32.15
N GLY A 28 -2.35 -7.72 -32.35
CA GLY A 28 -3.22 -8.13 -31.25
C GLY A 28 -3.72 -6.96 -30.38
N LEU A 29 -3.63 -5.72 -30.88
CA LEU A 29 -3.98 -4.50 -30.14
C LEU A 29 -5.46 -4.09 -30.26
N GLU A 30 -6.24 -4.70 -31.17
CA GLU A 30 -7.71 -4.55 -31.18
C GLU A 30 -8.40 -5.39 -30.10
N GLN A 31 -7.75 -6.49 -29.69
CA GLN A 31 -8.15 -7.33 -28.57
C GLN A 31 -6.91 -7.59 -27.73
N PRO A 32 -6.49 -6.63 -26.90
CA PRO A 32 -5.25 -6.71 -26.18
C PRO A 32 -5.26 -7.89 -25.18
N THR A 33 -4.08 -8.47 -24.98
CA THR A 33 -3.85 -9.52 -23.99
C THR A 33 -4.05 -8.98 -22.58
N ALA A 34 -3.69 -7.70 -22.37
CA ALA A 34 -3.91 -6.97 -21.14
C ALA A 34 -3.95 -5.46 -21.39
N ASP A 35 -4.63 -4.74 -20.51
CA ASP A 35 -4.63 -3.29 -20.43
C ASP A 35 -4.03 -2.85 -19.10
N VAL A 36 -3.13 -1.88 -19.15
CA VAL A 36 -2.59 -1.21 -17.96
C VAL A 36 -3.19 0.18 -17.92
N THR A 37 -4.08 0.41 -16.96
CA THR A 37 -4.71 1.71 -16.73
C THR A 37 -4.11 2.36 -15.49
N VAL A 38 -3.66 3.59 -15.63
CA VAL A 38 -3.12 4.39 -14.55
C VAL A 38 -3.95 5.66 -14.40
N ASP A 39 -4.68 5.74 -13.30
CA ASP A 39 -5.37 6.96 -12.88
C ASP A 39 -4.45 7.74 -11.93
N TYR A 40 -4.21 9.00 -12.23
CA TYR A 40 -3.35 9.85 -11.41
C TYR A 40 -3.87 11.28 -11.35
N THR A 41 -3.39 12.02 -10.36
CA THR A 41 -3.75 13.42 -10.18
C THR A 41 -2.49 14.27 -10.35
N THR A 42 -2.58 15.28 -11.21
CA THR A 42 -1.56 16.32 -11.34
C THR A 42 -2.02 17.60 -10.67
N THR A 43 -1.07 18.37 -10.17
CA THR A 43 -1.33 19.74 -9.70
C THR A 43 -0.94 20.68 -10.81
N GLU A 44 -1.91 21.42 -11.34
CA GLU A 44 -1.69 22.41 -12.38
C GLU A 44 -1.86 23.81 -11.79
N THR A 45 -0.94 24.72 -12.13
CA THR A 45 -1.05 26.12 -11.71
C THR A 45 -2.06 26.82 -12.60
N VAL A 46 -3.06 27.46 -12.02
CA VAL A 46 -4.00 28.28 -12.76
C VAL A 46 -3.29 29.56 -13.17
N GLY A 47 -2.70 29.55 -14.35
CA GLY A 47 -2.17 30.77 -14.96
C GLY A 47 -3.31 31.66 -15.39
N SER A 48 -3.26 32.95 -15.04
CA SER A 48 -4.08 33.98 -15.66
C SER A 48 -3.92 33.90 -17.18
N GLY A 49 -5.06 33.68 -17.87
CA GLY A 49 -5.12 33.34 -19.27
C GLY A 49 -4.26 34.26 -20.15
N ASP A 50 -3.57 33.60 -21.05
CA ASP A 50 -3.33 34.16 -22.36
C ASP A 50 -3.43 33.00 -23.37
N SER A 51 -4.40 33.16 -24.25
CA SER A 51 -4.60 32.35 -25.41
C SER A 51 -3.46 32.61 -26.39
N ASP A 52 -2.65 31.61 -26.68
CA ASP A 52 -2.07 31.57 -28.01
C ASP A 52 -1.84 30.14 -28.50
N ASP A 53 -2.48 29.91 -29.60
CA ASP A 53 -2.42 28.79 -30.49
C ASP A 53 -1.03 28.73 -31.14
N SER A 54 -0.28 27.65 -30.97
CA SER A 54 0.68 27.28 -32.00
C SER A 54 1.15 25.84 -31.85
N GLU A 55 0.69 25.04 -32.79
CA GLU A 55 1.43 23.90 -33.31
C GLU A 55 2.91 24.26 -33.52
N SER A 56 3.79 23.39 -33.13
CA SER A 56 4.83 22.98 -34.04
C SER A 56 5.74 21.89 -33.46
N ALA A 57 5.76 20.88 -34.25
CA ALA A 57 6.76 19.86 -34.38
C ALA A 57 8.21 20.37 -34.41
N ASN A 58 9.06 19.45 -34.04
CA ASN A 58 10.30 19.07 -34.71
C ASN A 58 11.61 19.46 -34.05
N SER A 59 12.28 18.44 -33.68
CA SER A 59 13.50 17.92 -34.29
C SER A 59 14.84 18.37 -33.71
N THR A 60 15.53 17.32 -33.41
CA THR A 60 16.96 17.01 -33.64
C THR A 60 18.03 17.74 -32.86
N ASP A 61 18.71 16.85 -32.12
CA ASP A 61 20.16 16.59 -32.27
C ASP A 61 21.12 17.62 -31.64
N ASP A 62 21.91 17.23 -30.77
CA ASP A 62 23.31 16.97 -30.83
C ASP A 62 24.04 17.05 -29.47
N THR A 63 24.76 16.03 -29.23
CA THR A 63 25.82 15.83 -28.26
C THR A 63 26.74 17.02 -28.04
N LYS A 64 27.12 17.33 -26.81
CA LYS A 64 28.53 17.40 -26.42
C LYS A 64 28.77 17.58 -24.93
N ALA A 65 29.56 16.68 -24.39
CA ALA A 65 30.20 16.77 -23.10
C ALA A 65 31.30 17.86 -23.07
N ALA A 66 31.53 18.46 -21.90
CA ALA A 66 32.82 18.75 -21.27
C ALA A 66 32.59 19.77 -20.13
N SER A 67 32.79 19.38 -18.89
CA SER A 67 34.02 19.48 -18.14
C SER A 67 34.42 20.89 -17.68
N ALA A 68 34.49 21.03 -16.37
CA ALA A 68 35.49 21.71 -15.54
C ALA A 68 35.36 23.21 -15.24
N GLU A 69 35.19 23.45 -13.98
CA GLU A 69 36.13 24.07 -13.02
C GLU A 69 36.11 25.59 -12.84
N SER A 70 36.03 25.89 -11.57
CA SER A 70 36.82 26.88 -10.80
C SER A 70 36.26 28.28 -10.53
N ALA A 71 35.94 28.44 -9.26
CA ALA A 71 36.35 29.45 -8.28
C ALA A 71 36.32 30.95 -8.63
N ALA A 72 35.72 31.71 -7.78
CA ALA A 72 36.33 32.67 -6.86
C ALA A 72 35.39 33.84 -6.52
N GLU A 73 35.31 34.05 -5.24
CA GLU A 73 34.92 35.23 -4.46
C GLU A 73 34.89 36.59 -5.19
N ASN A 74 33.86 37.39 -4.88
CA ASN A 74 34.15 38.67 -4.26
C ASN A 74 32.89 39.32 -3.63
N THR A 75 33.08 39.78 -2.44
CA THR A 75 32.26 40.66 -1.60
C THR A 75 32.00 42.01 -2.21
N SER A 76 30.78 42.56 -2.06
CA SER A 76 30.58 43.97 -1.72
C SER A 76 29.17 44.22 -1.20
N GLU A 77 29.10 44.81 -0.02
CA GLU A 77 27.92 45.44 0.60
C GLU A 77 27.40 46.62 -0.25
N THR A 78 26.08 46.83 -0.28
CA THR A 78 25.44 48.04 0.23
C THR A 78 23.92 48.05 -0.01
N ALA A 79 23.23 48.37 1.10
CA ALA A 79 22.03 49.20 1.26
C ALA A 79 20.68 48.81 0.60
N ASP A 80 19.80 48.35 1.44
CA ASP A 80 18.48 48.87 1.82
C ASP A 80 17.70 49.65 0.75
N THR A 81 16.66 48.99 0.25
CA THR A 81 15.34 49.58 0.01
C THR A 81 14.29 48.48 0.05
N GLY A 82 13.38 48.59 1.04
CA GLY A 82 12.26 47.66 1.19
C GLY A 82 11.31 47.77 0.00
N GLU A 83 11.18 46.63 -0.70
CA GLU A 83 10.02 46.32 -1.51
C GLU A 83 9.39 45.09 -0.91
N THR A 84 8.19 45.26 -0.38
CA THR A 84 7.31 44.17 0.05
C THR A 84 6.87 43.44 -1.22
N GLU A 85 7.59 42.42 -1.61
CA GLU A 85 7.10 41.49 -2.59
C GLU A 85 5.94 40.71 -1.96
N THR A 86 4.73 41.06 -2.37
CA THR A 86 3.56 40.26 -2.12
C THR A 86 3.73 39.02 -3.00
N GLU A 87 4.22 37.94 -2.44
CA GLU A 87 4.14 36.60 -3.08
C GLU A 87 2.66 36.30 -3.32
N THR A 88 2.23 36.47 -4.55
CA THR A 88 0.93 35.98 -4.98
C THR A 88 1.08 34.47 -5.07
N GLU A 89 0.59 33.73 -4.06
CA GLU A 89 0.48 32.27 -4.13
C GLU A 89 -0.32 31.91 -5.39
N ALA A 90 0.35 31.27 -6.33
CA ALA A 90 -0.29 30.81 -7.55
C ALA A 90 -1.34 29.74 -7.18
N GLU A 91 -2.59 30.00 -7.54
CA GLU A 91 -3.70 29.10 -7.29
C GLU A 91 -3.47 27.79 -8.06
N THR A 92 -3.46 26.66 -7.34
CA THR A 92 -3.22 25.34 -7.94
C THR A 92 -4.49 24.51 -7.90
N VAL A 93 -4.80 23.86 -9.01
CA VAL A 93 -5.94 22.95 -9.15
C VAL A 93 -5.46 21.52 -9.36
N LYS A 94 -6.08 20.59 -8.67
CA LYS A 94 -5.84 19.15 -8.88
C LYS A 94 -6.66 18.68 -10.07
N VAL A 95 -5.99 18.14 -11.09
CA VAL A 95 -6.59 17.60 -12.29
C VAL A 95 -6.39 16.08 -12.33
N ALA A 96 -7.50 15.33 -12.40
CA ALA A 96 -7.44 13.89 -12.58
C ALA A 96 -7.12 13.56 -14.05
N LYS A 97 -6.16 12.66 -14.26
CA LYS A 97 -5.74 12.17 -15.58
C LYS A 97 -5.71 10.65 -15.59
N GLN A 98 -5.88 10.09 -16.78
CA GLN A 98 -5.79 8.65 -17.01
C GLN A 98 -4.88 8.37 -18.19
N VAL A 99 -4.07 7.33 -18.07
CA VAL A 99 -3.25 6.78 -19.15
C VAL A 99 -3.59 5.30 -19.30
N VAL A 100 -3.84 4.83 -20.50
CA VAL A 100 -4.09 3.42 -20.79
C VAL A 100 -3.04 2.93 -21.80
N LEU A 101 -2.39 1.82 -21.47
CA LEU A 101 -1.46 1.11 -22.31
C LEU A 101 -2.05 -0.25 -22.68
N HIS A 102 -2.25 -0.49 -23.96
CA HIS A 102 -2.69 -1.77 -24.50
C HIS A 102 -1.49 -2.67 -24.78
N ILE A 103 -1.55 -3.91 -24.30
CA ILE A 103 -0.53 -4.94 -24.51
C ILE A 103 -1.11 -6.00 -25.43
N GLY A 104 -0.56 -6.11 -26.63
CA GLY A 104 -1.03 -6.99 -27.69
C GLY A 104 -0.41 -8.39 -27.67
N SER A 105 -0.20 -8.97 -28.84
CA SER A 105 0.42 -10.28 -29.01
C SER A 105 1.95 -10.23 -28.86
N GLN A 106 2.56 -11.39 -28.68
CA GLN A 106 4.02 -11.52 -28.70
C GLN A 106 4.55 -11.48 -30.13
N ASN A 107 5.73 -10.91 -30.30
CA ASN A 107 6.52 -11.00 -31.51
C ASN A 107 7.36 -12.30 -31.54
N ASP A 108 8.16 -12.48 -32.59
CA ASP A 108 9.00 -13.68 -32.77
C ASP A 108 10.11 -13.81 -31.71
N ASP A 109 10.51 -12.70 -31.07
CA ASP A 109 11.49 -12.68 -29.99
C ASP A 109 10.86 -12.97 -28.61
N GLY A 110 9.53 -13.09 -28.55
CA GLY A 110 8.77 -13.30 -27.31
C GLY A 110 8.41 -12.02 -26.56
N ASP A 111 8.83 -10.85 -27.06
CA ASP A 111 8.44 -9.54 -26.53
C ASP A 111 7.01 -9.18 -26.96
N TYR A 112 6.37 -8.22 -26.32
CA TYR A 112 5.00 -7.86 -26.59
C TYR A 112 4.89 -6.57 -27.40
N TYR A 113 3.93 -6.56 -28.34
CA TYR A 113 3.51 -5.31 -28.97
C TYR A 113 2.68 -4.48 -28.01
N ALA A 114 2.81 -3.17 -28.08
CA ALA A 114 2.07 -2.27 -27.23
C ALA A 114 1.73 -0.93 -27.94
N ALA A 115 0.64 -0.33 -27.52
CA ALA A 115 0.24 1.00 -27.97
C ALA A 115 -0.46 1.75 -26.83
N MET A 116 -0.28 3.07 -26.79
CA MET A 116 -1.07 3.92 -25.92
C MET A 116 -2.49 4.05 -26.47
N ASP A 117 -3.48 4.16 -25.59
CA ASP A 117 -4.88 4.38 -26.01
C ASP A 117 -4.99 5.62 -26.91
N GLY A 118 -5.80 5.48 -27.97
CA GLY A 118 -5.96 6.51 -28.99
C GLY A 118 -4.74 6.72 -29.91
N SER A 119 -3.60 6.11 -29.65
CA SER A 119 -2.42 6.19 -30.50
C SER A 119 -2.45 5.14 -31.63
N LYS A 120 -1.85 5.50 -32.76
CA LYS A 120 -1.58 4.60 -33.88
C LYS A 120 -0.13 4.15 -33.93
N GLU A 121 0.65 4.50 -32.95
CA GLU A 121 2.04 4.10 -32.83
C GLU A 121 2.14 2.76 -32.12
N VAL A 122 2.81 1.82 -32.78
CA VAL A 122 3.06 0.48 -32.23
C VAL A 122 4.49 0.37 -31.78
N HIS A 123 4.67 -0.08 -30.57
CA HIS A 123 5.96 -0.27 -29.90
C HIS A 123 6.13 -1.73 -29.47
N VAL A 124 7.34 -2.05 -29.03
CA VAL A 124 7.66 -3.32 -28.37
C VAL A 124 8.03 -3.05 -26.92
N ILE A 125 7.48 -3.87 -26.03
CA ILE A 125 7.86 -3.93 -24.62
C ILE A 125 8.49 -5.29 -24.31
N SER A 126 9.52 -5.28 -23.49
CA SER A 126 10.21 -6.50 -23.07
C SER A 126 9.26 -7.48 -22.38
N ALA A 127 9.39 -8.76 -22.72
CA ALA A 127 8.67 -9.86 -22.04
C ALA A 127 8.89 -9.85 -20.53
N ASP A 128 10.10 -9.51 -20.06
CA ASP A 128 10.41 -9.45 -18.64
C ASP A 128 9.60 -8.38 -17.91
N THR A 129 9.42 -7.19 -18.53
CA THR A 129 8.57 -6.12 -17.98
C THR A 129 7.12 -6.59 -17.88
N ILE A 130 6.61 -7.22 -18.94
CA ILE A 130 5.22 -7.68 -18.99
C ILE A 130 4.96 -8.81 -18.00
N LYS A 131 5.91 -9.71 -17.79
CA LYS A 131 5.80 -10.82 -16.83
C LYS A 131 5.55 -10.35 -15.40
N GLU A 132 6.09 -9.19 -15.03
CA GLU A 132 5.85 -8.58 -13.72
C GLU A 132 4.44 -7.97 -13.59
N LEU A 133 3.76 -7.73 -14.69
CA LEU A 133 2.44 -7.08 -14.74
C LEU A 133 1.31 -8.07 -15.00
N ILE A 134 1.51 -9.02 -15.94
CA ILE A 134 0.50 -9.98 -16.36
C ILE A 134 0.53 -11.22 -15.46
N GLY A 135 -0.65 -11.77 -15.16
CA GLY A 135 -0.78 -13.00 -14.39
C GLY A 135 -0.69 -12.82 -12.88
N LYS A 136 -0.59 -11.57 -12.39
CA LYS A 136 -0.71 -11.29 -10.97
C LYS A 136 -2.14 -11.52 -10.50
N LYS A 137 -2.27 -12.08 -9.31
CA LYS A 137 -3.54 -12.33 -8.64
C LYS A 137 -3.74 -11.33 -7.51
N ALA A 138 -4.97 -11.15 -7.07
CA ALA A 138 -5.27 -10.31 -5.91
C ALA A 138 -4.47 -10.74 -4.68
N SER A 139 -4.25 -12.05 -4.49
CA SER A 139 -3.43 -12.62 -3.42
C SER A 139 -1.97 -12.15 -3.43
N ASP A 140 -1.40 -11.79 -4.60
CA ASP A 140 -0.02 -11.31 -4.71
C ASP A 140 0.18 -9.90 -4.13
N PHE A 141 -0.91 -9.17 -3.89
CA PHE A 141 -0.92 -7.80 -3.37
C PHE A 141 -1.36 -7.70 -1.91
N ILE A 142 -1.81 -8.80 -1.33
CA ILE A 142 -2.19 -8.88 0.07
C ILE A 142 -0.96 -9.28 0.86
N ASP A 143 -0.62 -8.50 1.90
CA ASP A 143 0.43 -8.92 2.83
C ASP A 143 -0.02 -10.15 3.63
N ASN A 144 0.93 -10.80 4.29
CA ASN A 144 0.65 -11.99 5.10
C ASN A 144 0.47 -11.67 6.60
N GLU A 145 0.60 -10.39 7.01
CA GLU A 145 0.37 -9.99 8.40
C GLU A 145 -1.09 -10.20 8.80
N ILE A 146 -1.31 -10.66 10.01
CA ILE A 146 -2.65 -10.87 10.56
C ILE A 146 -3.13 -9.63 11.31
N LEU A 147 -2.25 -9.04 12.10
CA LEU A 147 -2.52 -7.82 12.84
C LEU A 147 -1.33 -6.88 12.73
N SER A 148 -1.53 -5.71 12.14
CA SER A 148 -0.55 -4.63 12.17
C SER A 148 -0.82 -3.67 13.33
N GLY A 149 0.25 -3.16 13.93
CA GLY A 149 0.19 -2.26 15.06
C GLY A 149 0.83 -2.84 16.30
N THR A 150 1.23 -1.96 17.21
CA THR A 150 1.93 -2.32 18.46
C THR A 150 0.98 -2.21 19.64
N LEU A 151 1.21 -2.98 20.68
CA LEU A 151 0.42 -2.92 21.92
C LEU A 151 0.42 -1.51 22.54
N SER A 152 1.52 -0.77 22.40
CA SER A 152 1.62 0.62 22.91
C SER A 152 0.61 1.57 22.24
N ASN A 153 0.24 1.31 20.99
CA ASN A 153 -0.74 2.12 20.24
C ASN A 153 -2.19 1.62 20.43
N ALA A 154 -2.38 0.53 21.17
CA ALA A 154 -3.70 0.02 21.48
C ALA A 154 -4.29 0.75 22.70
N LYS A 155 -5.56 1.14 22.61
CA LYS A 155 -6.36 1.77 23.66
C LYS A 155 -7.16 0.75 24.44
N SER A 156 -7.71 -0.24 23.75
CA SER A 156 -8.39 -1.38 24.36
C SER A 156 -8.34 -2.62 23.46
N ILE A 157 -8.54 -3.76 24.07
CA ILE A 157 -8.59 -5.06 23.41
C ILE A 157 -9.80 -5.83 23.91
N ASP A 158 -10.72 -6.16 23.01
CA ASP A 158 -11.85 -7.04 23.28
C ASP A 158 -11.51 -8.44 22.78
N VAL A 159 -11.68 -9.45 23.63
CA VAL A 159 -11.40 -10.85 23.31
C VAL A 159 -12.64 -11.69 23.55
N THR A 160 -12.97 -12.54 22.59
CA THR A 160 -14.04 -13.54 22.70
C THR A 160 -13.51 -14.92 22.38
N ILE A 161 -13.69 -15.87 23.30
CA ILE A 161 -13.34 -17.29 23.16
C ILE A 161 -14.55 -18.13 23.55
N GLY A 162 -15.16 -18.78 22.57
CA GLY A 162 -16.43 -19.49 22.80
C GLY A 162 -17.54 -18.56 23.25
N SER A 163 -18.06 -18.76 24.47
CA SER A 163 -19.11 -17.91 25.08
C SER A 163 -18.57 -16.81 26.01
N ASP A 164 -17.28 -16.83 26.30
CA ASP A 164 -16.64 -15.94 27.24
C ASP A 164 -16.09 -14.71 26.49
N SER A 165 -16.27 -13.53 27.08
CA SER A 165 -15.77 -12.27 26.52
C SER A 165 -15.11 -11.44 27.61
N TRP A 166 -14.00 -10.79 27.26
CA TRP A 166 -13.22 -9.93 28.15
C TRP A 166 -12.93 -8.61 27.45
N HIS A 167 -12.87 -7.56 28.25
CA HIS A 167 -12.51 -6.21 27.80
C HIS A 167 -11.27 -5.74 28.56
N LEU A 168 -10.17 -5.59 27.85
CA LEU A 168 -8.93 -5.05 28.40
C LEU A 168 -8.83 -3.58 28.03
N ALA A 169 -8.68 -2.70 29.02
CA ALA A 169 -8.49 -1.28 28.81
C ALA A 169 -7.12 -0.82 29.29
N LYS A 170 -6.48 0.05 28.53
CA LYS A 170 -5.25 0.74 28.92
C LYS A 170 -5.61 1.98 29.74
N GLU A 171 -4.96 2.16 30.88
CA GLU A 171 -5.06 3.35 31.71
C GLU A 171 -3.67 3.95 31.92
N GLU A 172 -3.61 5.27 31.88
CA GLU A 172 -2.41 6.02 32.27
C GLU A 172 -2.50 6.35 33.77
N VAL A 173 -1.57 5.82 34.53
CA VAL A 173 -1.50 6.06 35.98
C VAL A 173 -0.30 6.96 36.27
N ALA A 174 -0.54 8.12 36.91
CA ALA A 174 0.51 8.99 37.36
C ALA A 174 1.28 8.33 38.52
N GLU A 175 2.58 8.13 38.40
CA GLU A 175 3.41 7.52 39.44
C GLU A 175 3.57 8.38 40.69
N SER A 176 3.49 9.70 40.59
CA SER A 176 3.44 10.61 41.73
C SER A 176 3.01 12.02 41.33
N GLU A 177 2.56 12.83 42.32
CA GLU A 177 2.19 14.24 42.12
C GLU A 177 3.38 15.15 41.75
N THR A 178 4.63 14.61 41.73
CA THR A 178 5.86 15.38 41.54
C THR A 178 6.69 14.96 40.31
N GLU A 179 6.34 13.85 39.63
CA GLU A 179 7.08 13.39 38.44
C GLU A 179 6.11 13.28 37.27
N ALA A 180 6.55 13.82 36.11
CA ALA A 180 5.77 13.84 34.86
C ALA A 180 5.81 12.49 34.10
N GLU A 181 6.15 11.40 34.80
CA GLU A 181 6.16 10.07 34.19
C GLU A 181 4.83 9.37 34.48
N THR A 182 4.15 8.97 33.42
CA THR A 182 2.95 8.14 33.47
C THR A 182 3.32 6.70 33.13
N GLU A 183 2.85 5.76 33.93
CA GLU A 183 2.99 4.33 33.66
C GLU A 183 1.71 3.82 32.98
N GLU A 184 1.87 3.10 31.86
CA GLU A 184 0.75 2.46 31.18
C GLU A 184 0.41 1.14 31.88
N LYS A 185 -0.82 1.02 32.34
CA LYS A 185 -1.36 -0.20 32.96
C LYS A 185 -2.57 -0.71 32.21
N TRP A 186 -2.71 -2.03 32.21
CA TRP A 186 -3.82 -2.69 31.57
C TRP A 186 -4.71 -3.36 32.61
N TYR A 187 -6.03 -3.22 32.41
CA TYR A 187 -7.03 -3.74 33.33
C TYR A 187 -8.11 -4.55 32.60
N GLU A 188 -8.57 -5.61 33.25
CA GLU A 188 -9.82 -6.31 32.94
C GLU A 188 -10.77 -6.05 34.09
N GLY A 189 -11.73 -5.15 33.91
CA GLY A 189 -12.51 -4.60 35.02
C GLY A 189 -11.62 -3.93 36.05
N ASP A 190 -11.70 -4.40 37.32
CA ASP A 190 -10.85 -3.90 38.42
C ASP A 190 -9.51 -4.66 38.57
N LYS A 191 -9.25 -5.66 37.72
CA LYS A 191 -8.09 -6.53 37.80
C LYS A 191 -6.97 -6.04 36.89
N GLU A 192 -5.81 -5.70 37.49
CA GLU A 192 -4.63 -5.37 36.73
C GLU A 192 -4.07 -6.61 35.99
N ILE A 193 -3.76 -6.45 34.72
CA ILE A 193 -3.11 -7.45 33.85
C ILE A 193 -1.63 -7.09 33.74
N ALA A 194 -0.75 -8.01 34.06
CA ALA A 194 0.68 -7.77 33.94
C ALA A 194 1.05 -7.48 32.47
N LEU A 195 1.66 -6.32 32.22
CA LEU A 195 2.05 -5.87 30.88
C LEU A 195 2.96 -6.89 30.16
N THR A 196 3.83 -7.57 30.91
CA THR A 196 4.72 -8.61 30.37
C THR A 196 3.97 -9.80 29.83
N ASP A 197 2.91 -10.25 30.54
CA ASP A 197 2.08 -11.38 30.15
C ASP A 197 1.23 -10.98 28.92
N LEU A 198 0.61 -9.81 28.96
CA LEU A 198 -0.19 -9.27 27.84
C LEU A 198 0.68 -9.05 26.61
N SER A 199 1.87 -8.46 26.73
CA SER A 199 2.80 -8.25 25.63
C SER A 199 3.24 -9.55 24.97
N SER A 200 3.41 -10.62 25.76
CA SER A 200 3.76 -11.94 25.22
C SER A 200 2.64 -12.49 24.33
N VAL A 201 1.40 -12.49 24.84
CA VAL A 201 0.25 -13.00 24.09
C VAL A 201 -0.08 -12.10 22.89
N TYR A 202 0.05 -10.79 23.05
CA TYR A 202 -0.11 -9.85 21.94
C TYR A 202 0.93 -10.09 20.83
N SER A 203 2.17 -10.39 21.22
CA SER A 203 3.23 -10.71 20.25
C SER A 203 2.96 -12.01 19.50
N ASP A 204 2.35 -13.00 20.14
CA ASP A 204 1.91 -14.22 19.44
C ASP A 204 0.85 -13.90 18.37
N LEU A 205 -0.09 -13.00 18.65
CA LEU A 205 -1.10 -12.57 17.68
C LEU A 205 -0.51 -11.70 16.56
N SER A 206 0.24 -10.66 16.91
CA SER A 206 0.81 -9.72 15.93
C SER A 206 1.96 -10.33 15.11
N GLY A 207 2.63 -11.34 15.67
CA GLY A 207 3.66 -12.11 14.97
C GLY A 207 3.11 -13.19 14.05
N MET A 208 1.81 -13.48 14.09
CA MET A 208 1.21 -14.43 13.17
C MET A 208 1.26 -13.94 11.74
N SER A 209 1.49 -14.86 10.83
CA SER A 209 1.42 -14.59 9.40
C SER A 209 0.63 -15.67 8.67
N ALA A 210 -0.02 -15.26 7.59
CA ALA A 210 -0.71 -16.19 6.71
C ALA A 210 0.31 -17.08 5.98
N GLU A 211 0.13 -18.38 6.04
CA GLU A 211 0.89 -19.33 5.23
C GLU A 211 0.34 -19.42 3.80
N LYS A 212 -0.94 -19.08 3.62
CA LYS A 212 -1.61 -19.01 2.31
C LYS A 212 -2.58 -17.86 2.28
N ILE A 213 -2.68 -17.24 1.11
CA ILE A 213 -3.67 -16.21 0.81
C ILE A 213 -4.57 -16.75 -0.30
N LEU A 214 -5.88 -16.68 -0.09
CA LEU A 214 -6.88 -17.13 -1.04
C LEU A 214 -7.13 -16.05 -2.11
N ASP A 215 -7.22 -16.44 -3.37
CA ASP A 215 -7.53 -15.52 -4.49
C ASP A 215 -8.91 -14.87 -4.35
N THR A 216 -9.86 -15.58 -3.73
CA THR A 216 -11.19 -15.07 -3.40
C THR A 216 -11.45 -15.22 -1.92
N ALA A 217 -12.17 -14.27 -1.32
CA ALA A 217 -12.57 -14.38 0.07
C ALA A 217 -13.41 -15.64 0.29
N ALA A 218 -13.05 -16.41 1.30
CA ALA A 218 -13.83 -17.54 1.74
C ALA A 218 -14.95 -17.07 2.70
N LYS A 219 -15.98 -17.89 2.84
CA LYS A 219 -17.02 -17.66 3.84
C LYS A 219 -16.69 -18.48 5.08
N PRO A 220 -16.49 -17.86 6.27
CA PRO A 220 -16.32 -18.62 7.50
C PRO A 220 -17.50 -19.56 7.76
N THR A 221 -17.22 -20.76 8.23
CA THR A 221 -18.22 -21.76 8.57
C THR A 221 -18.04 -22.24 10.00
N GLY A 222 -19.05 -22.02 10.84
CA GLY A 222 -18.98 -22.32 12.27
C GLY A 222 -18.53 -21.12 13.12
N ASP A 223 -18.35 -21.39 14.40
CA ASP A 223 -17.96 -20.37 15.37
C ASP A 223 -16.45 -20.10 15.32
N ALA A 224 -16.05 -18.87 15.59
CA ALA A 224 -14.65 -18.53 15.71
C ALA A 224 -14.04 -19.19 16.97
N ALA A 225 -12.85 -19.77 16.83
CA ALA A 225 -12.08 -20.26 17.96
C ALA A 225 -11.69 -19.14 18.91
N ILE A 226 -11.34 -17.98 18.34
CA ILE A 226 -11.07 -16.73 19.05
C ILE A 226 -11.39 -15.56 18.12
N SER A 227 -11.91 -14.48 18.69
CA SER A 227 -12.04 -13.17 18.05
C SER A 227 -11.39 -12.11 18.93
N VAL A 228 -10.58 -11.27 18.34
CA VAL A 228 -9.88 -10.17 18.99
C VAL A 228 -10.18 -8.89 18.25
N THR A 229 -10.70 -7.88 18.96
CA THR A 229 -10.87 -6.52 18.43
C THR A 229 -9.95 -5.59 19.17
N VAL A 230 -9.04 -4.94 18.44
CA VAL A 230 -8.13 -3.93 18.99
C VAL A 230 -8.63 -2.56 18.58
N LYS A 231 -8.87 -1.70 19.55
CA LYS A 231 -9.13 -0.29 19.33
C LYS A 231 -7.86 0.51 19.50
N TRP A 232 -7.52 1.29 18.51
CA TRP A 232 -6.28 2.05 18.45
C TRP A 232 -6.44 3.46 19.03
N GLU A 233 -5.32 4.14 19.30
CA GLU A 233 -5.34 5.50 19.83
C GLU A 233 -5.93 6.53 18.87
N ASP A 234 -5.90 6.28 17.57
CA ASP A 234 -6.52 7.09 16.51
C ASP A 234 -8.02 6.83 16.34
N ASP A 235 -8.63 6.08 17.28
CA ASP A 235 -10.04 5.64 17.30
C ASP A 235 -10.43 4.71 16.13
N THR A 236 -9.47 4.19 15.36
CA THR A 236 -9.74 3.09 14.44
C THR A 236 -9.80 1.75 15.16
N GLU A 237 -10.41 0.75 14.53
CA GLU A 237 -10.53 -0.60 15.09
C GLU A 237 -10.05 -1.64 14.10
N THR A 238 -9.43 -2.69 14.62
CA THR A 238 -9.08 -3.89 13.85
C THR A 238 -9.66 -5.11 14.54
N THR A 239 -10.53 -5.81 13.84
CA THR A 239 -11.10 -7.08 14.32
C THR A 239 -10.46 -8.24 13.56
N VAL A 240 -9.95 -9.20 14.29
CA VAL A 240 -9.41 -10.46 13.76
C VAL A 240 -10.15 -11.62 14.37
N SER A 241 -10.71 -12.52 13.55
CA SER A 241 -11.32 -13.75 14.03
C SER A 241 -10.77 -14.97 13.30
N PHE A 242 -10.65 -16.08 14.00
CA PHE A 242 -10.10 -17.33 13.48
C PHE A 242 -11.13 -18.44 13.52
N THR A 243 -11.56 -18.91 12.34
CA THR A 243 -12.53 -20.00 12.20
C THR A 243 -11.83 -21.23 11.61
N ALA A 244 -12.17 -22.41 12.07
CA ALA A 244 -11.61 -23.64 11.51
C ALA A 244 -11.87 -23.72 10.00
N TYR A 245 -10.83 -23.98 9.21
CA TYR A 245 -10.92 -24.10 7.75
C TYR A 245 -10.75 -25.55 7.28
N ASP A 246 -9.66 -26.18 7.70
CA ASP A 246 -9.39 -27.60 7.45
C ASP A 246 -8.60 -28.24 8.60
N SER A 247 -8.00 -29.41 8.36
CA SER A 247 -7.22 -30.12 9.39
C SER A 247 -5.94 -29.38 9.82
N SER A 248 -5.43 -28.45 9.01
CA SER A 248 -4.13 -27.80 9.17
C SER A 248 -4.23 -26.29 9.40
N PHE A 249 -5.33 -25.68 8.96
CA PHE A 249 -5.47 -24.22 8.92
C PHE A 249 -6.74 -23.71 9.60
N HIS A 250 -6.65 -22.52 10.15
CA HIS A 250 -7.76 -21.64 10.43
C HIS A 250 -7.82 -20.55 9.36
N LEU A 251 -9.04 -20.14 9.04
CA LEU A 251 -9.32 -18.97 8.21
C LEU A 251 -9.33 -17.73 9.13
N ALA A 252 -8.43 -16.81 8.87
CA ALA A 252 -8.45 -15.51 9.52
C ALA A 252 -9.33 -14.55 8.72
N GLU A 253 -10.31 -13.98 9.39
CA GLU A 253 -11.12 -12.88 8.91
C GLU A 253 -10.65 -11.60 9.58
N ILE A 254 -10.24 -10.61 8.78
CA ILE A 254 -9.73 -9.33 9.24
C ILE A 254 -10.67 -8.24 8.74
N ASN A 255 -11.33 -7.52 9.65
CA ASN A 255 -12.30 -6.48 9.33
C ASN A 255 -13.39 -6.94 8.33
N GLY A 256 -13.83 -8.21 8.44
CA GLY A 256 -14.85 -8.80 7.58
C GLY A 256 -14.30 -9.39 6.27
N GLU A 257 -12.99 -9.37 6.03
CA GLU A 257 -12.37 -10.00 4.86
C GLU A 257 -11.63 -11.29 5.25
N ALA A 258 -12.11 -12.43 4.75
CA ALA A 258 -11.61 -13.75 5.09
C ALA A 258 -10.83 -14.37 3.91
N ARG A 259 -9.52 -14.09 3.84
CA ARG A 259 -8.63 -14.58 2.77
C ARG A 259 -7.37 -15.26 3.26
N LYS A 260 -7.02 -15.11 4.53
CA LYS A 260 -5.75 -15.55 5.07
C LYS A 260 -5.89 -16.87 5.79
N LEU A 261 -5.05 -17.85 5.47
CA LEU A 261 -4.99 -19.13 6.16
C LEU A 261 -3.76 -19.16 7.07
N VAL A 262 -4.02 -19.38 8.36
CA VAL A 262 -3.02 -19.40 9.41
C VAL A 262 -2.89 -20.82 9.95
N ASN A 263 -1.69 -21.21 10.37
CA ASN A 263 -1.44 -22.53 10.94
C ASN A 263 -2.34 -22.77 12.15
N LYS A 264 -2.98 -23.91 12.17
CA LYS A 264 -3.88 -24.30 13.25
C LYS A 264 -3.23 -24.28 14.64
N ARG A 265 -1.96 -24.72 14.71
CA ARG A 265 -1.22 -24.78 15.99
C ARG A 265 -0.98 -23.39 16.59
N ASP A 266 -0.74 -22.39 15.73
CA ASP A 266 -0.50 -21.03 16.20
C ASP A 266 -1.78 -20.44 16.78
N VAL A 267 -2.91 -20.68 16.15
CA VAL A 267 -4.22 -20.25 16.67
C VAL A 267 -4.58 -20.99 17.97
N GLU A 268 -4.35 -22.33 18.03
CA GLU A 268 -4.60 -23.12 19.25
C GLU A 268 -3.73 -22.62 20.41
N LYS A 269 -2.44 -22.29 20.15
CA LYS A 269 -1.54 -21.70 21.13
C LYS A 269 -2.05 -20.35 21.62
N LEU A 270 -2.45 -19.45 20.69
CA LEU A 270 -3.01 -18.15 21.04
C LEU A 270 -4.25 -18.30 21.94
N VAL A 271 -5.15 -19.22 21.63
CA VAL A 271 -6.36 -19.50 22.45
C VAL A 271 -5.95 -19.97 23.85
N GLU A 272 -4.97 -20.87 23.97
CA GLU A 272 -4.48 -21.38 25.25
C GLU A 272 -3.86 -20.26 26.09
N ASP A 273 -2.93 -19.48 25.50
CA ASP A 273 -2.20 -18.42 26.22
C ASP A 273 -3.13 -17.26 26.60
N MET A 274 -4.03 -16.86 25.71
CA MET A 274 -5.05 -15.84 25.99
C MET A 274 -6.00 -16.30 27.12
N THR A 275 -6.45 -17.57 27.08
CA THR A 275 -7.30 -18.13 28.13
C THR A 275 -6.54 -18.18 29.47
N ALA A 276 -5.26 -18.57 29.47
CA ALA A 276 -4.44 -18.59 30.67
C ALA A 276 -4.23 -17.18 31.26
N LEU A 277 -4.09 -16.16 30.41
CA LEU A 277 -3.97 -14.77 30.85
C LEU A 277 -5.26 -14.25 31.50
N LEU A 278 -6.41 -14.52 30.88
CA LEU A 278 -7.69 -13.90 31.23
C LEU A 278 -8.42 -14.64 32.38
N LYS A 279 -8.17 -15.94 32.56
CA LYS A 279 -8.79 -16.75 33.64
C LYS A 279 -7.95 -16.88 34.90
N LYS A 280 -6.77 -16.24 34.96
CA LYS A 280 -5.99 -16.11 36.21
C LYS A 280 -6.73 -15.20 37.18
#